data_908f3b21a20f16409ee8f00684a17087
#
_entry.id   908f3b21a20f16409ee8f00684a17087
#
_cell.length_a   1.000
_cell.length_b   1.000
_cell.length_c   1.000
_cell.angle_alpha   90.00
_cell.angle_beta   90.00
_cell.angle_gamma   90.00
#
_symmetry.space_group_name_H-M   'P 1'
#
loop_
_entity.id
_entity.type
_entity.pdbx_description
1 polymer ?
#
loop_
_entity_poly.entity_id
_entity_poly.type
_entity_poly.pdbx_seq_one_letter_code
_entity_poly.pdbx_strand_id
1 'polypeptide(L)'
;GAAVKKEDYKQIIKVCEPGIEATPDALEFYYYLAIAYNQAEQPDSVVSICKRALEHTTADSKKEVVSDFYSILGDMYHTQKQMKEAYAAYDSALVYNPSNIGALNNYAYYLSVERRDLDKAEEMSYKTVKAEPNNATYLDTYAWILFEKGNYAEARIYIDNAMKSDDEK
;
A
#
# COMPACT_ATOMS: atom_id res chain seq x y z
N GLY A 1 15.32 6.97 1.79
CA GLY A 1 15.85 8.00 0.97
C GLY A 1 15.82 9.35 1.64
N ALA A 2 16.70 10.24 1.24
CA ALA A 2 16.71 11.59 1.76
C ALA A 2 15.32 12.21 1.65
N ALA A 3 14.85 12.82 2.73
CA ALA A 3 13.60 13.54 2.71
C ALA A 3 13.62 14.49 1.51
N VAL A 4 12.65 14.35 0.62
CA VAL A 4 12.46 15.27 -0.48
C VAL A 4 12.28 16.64 0.15
N LYS A 5 13.09 17.60 -0.21
CA LYS A 5 13.07 18.94 0.39
C LYS A 5 11.73 19.60 0.10
N LYS A 6 11.25 20.44 1.03
CA LYS A 6 9.97 21.16 0.86
C LYS A 6 9.84 21.86 -0.51
N GLU A 7 10.96 22.29 -1.07
CA GLU A 7 10.98 22.94 -2.38
C GLU A 7 10.62 22.00 -3.52
N ASP A 8 10.99 20.70 -3.39
CA ASP A 8 10.71 19.70 -4.40
C ASP A 8 9.21 19.38 -4.45
N TYR A 9 8.52 19.38 -3.30
CA TYR A 9 7.06 19.21 -3.26
C TYR A 9 6.35 20.34 -3.98
N LYS A 10 6.80 21.57 -3.73
CA LYS A 10 6.21 22.76 -4.39
C LYS A 10 6.37 22.69 -5.89
N GLN A 11 7.52 22.21 -6.37
CA GLN A 11 7.78 22.03 -7.79
C GLN A 11 6.84 20.99 -8.40
N ILE A 12 6.67 19.85 -7.72
CA ILE A 12 5.77 18.78 -8.19
C ILE A 12 4.34 19.30 -8.27
N ILE A 13 3.87 20.00 -7.24
CA ILE A 13 2.52 20.58 -7.21
C ILE A 13 2.36 21.58 -8.34
N LYS A 14 3.36 22.43 -8.56
CA LYS A 14 3.35 23.45 -9.63
C LYS A 14 3.22 22.85 -11.02
N VAL A 15 3.82 21.70 -11.25
CA VAL A 15 3.77 21.00 -12.54
C VAL A 15 2.48 20.21 -12.69
N CYS A 16 2.05 19.55 -11.63
CA CYS A 16 0.92 18.61 -11.70
C CYS A 16 -0.44 19.30 -11.72
N GLU A 17 -0.63 20.40 -10.99
CA GLU A 17 -1.92 21.10 -10.98
C GLU A 17 -2.34 21.59 -12.37
N PRO A 18 -1.48 22.28 -13.14
CA PRO A 18 -1.84 22.61 -14.52
C PRO A 18 -2.07 21.39 -15.41
N GLY A 19 -1.34 20.30 -15.17
CA GLY A 19 -1.54 19.06 -15.91
C GLY A 19 -2.92 18.48 -15.69
N ILE A 20 -3.40 18.51 -14.44
CA ILE A 20 -4.75 18.05 -14.09
C ILE A 20 -5.80 18.92 -14.75
N GLU A 21 -5.63 20.25 -14.74
CA GLU A 21 -6.56 21.16 -15.39
C GLU A 21 -6.66 20.91 -16.89
N ALA A 22 -5.51 20.64 -17.53
CA ALA A 22 -5.47 20.40 -18.98
C ALA A 22 -6.01 19.02 -19.34
N THR A 23 -5.72 17.99 -18.53
CA THR A 23 -6.10 16.59 -18.79
C THR A 23 -6.60 15.94 -17.49
N PRO A 24 -7.85 16.20 -17.08
CA PRO A 24 -8.36 15.73 -15.78
C PRO A 24 -8.40 14.21 -15.61
N ASP A 25 -8.40 13.46 -16.71
CA ASP A 25 -8.46 11.99 -16.66
C ASP A 25 -7.07 11.34 -16.74
N ALA A 26 -6.00 12.15 -16.78
CA ALA A 26 -4.62 11.66 -16.77
C ALA A 26 -4.20 11.37 -15.31
N LEU A 27 -4.38 10.13 -14.87
CA LEU A 27 -4.24 9.75 -13.48
C LEU A 27 -2.81 9.88 -12.94
N GLU A 28 -1.79 9.90 -13.81
CA GLU A 28 -0.40 10.05 -13.41
C GLU A 28 -0.12 11.34 -12.63
N PHE A 29 -0.81 12.43 -12.94
CA PHE A 29 -0.61 13.69 -12.21
C PHE A 29 -1.12 13.58 -10.77
N TYR A 30 -2.27 12.90 -10.59
CA TYR A 30 -2.79 12.66 -9.24
C TYR A 30 -1.86 11.76 -8.43
N TYR A 31 -1.26 10.77 -9.09
CA TYR A 31 -0.32 9.85 -8.45
C TYR A 31 0.92 10.59 -7.95
N TYR A 32 1.51 11.44 -8.78
CA TYR A 32 2.67 12.25 -8.37
C TYR A 32 2.33 13.19 -7.22
N LEU A 33 1.15 13.79 -7.24
CA LEU A 33 0.69 14.65 -6.14
C LEU A 33 0.50 13.84 -4.86
N ALA A 34 -0.07 12.65 -4.95
CA ALA A 34 -0.25 11.79 -3.78
C ALA A 34 1.09 11.47 -3.13
N ILE A 35 2.09 11.12 -3.94
CA ILE A 35 3.45 10.85 -3.44
C ILE A 35 4.04 12.09 -2.78
N ALA A 36 3.92 13.25 -3.43
CA ALA A 36 4.46 14.50 -2.91
C ALA A 36 3.83 14.87 -1.56
N TYR A 37 2.51 14.79 -1.47
CA TYR A 37 1.81 15.08 -0.21
C TYR A 37 2.15 14.06 0.89
N ASN A 38 2.34 12.79 0.53
CA ASN A 38 2.74 11.78 1.49
C ASN A 38 4.13 12.07 2.06
N GLN A 39 5.07 12.45 1.19
CA GLN A 39 6.43 12.82 1.61
C GLN A 39 6.44 14.11 2.44
N ALA A 40 5.49 15.00 2.18
CA ALA A 40 5.31 16.23 2.95
C ALA A 40 4.55 16.00 4.26
N GLU A 41 4.20 14.75 4.56
CA GLU A 41 3.47 14.37 5.77
C GLU A 41 2.12 15.09 5.90
N GLN A 42 1.39 15.17 4.77
CA GLN A 42 0.06 15.79 4.70
C GLN A 42 -0.99 14.71 4.35
N PRO A 43 -1.38 13.87 5.32
CA PRO A 43 -2.28 12.74 5.04
C PRO A 43 -3.65 13.15 4.52
N ASP A 44 -4.20 14.27 4.97
CA ASP A 44 -5.50 14.75 4.48
C ASP A 44 -5.43 15.14 3.01
N SER A 45 -4.32 15.73 2.58
CA SER A 45 -4.08 16.08 1.18
C SER A 45 -3.92 14.83 0.32
N VAL A 46 -3.26 13.79 0.84
CA VAL A 46 -3.14 12.50 0.15
C VAL A 46 -4.51 11.89 -0.08
N VAL A 47 -5.35 11.85 0.96
CA VAL A 47 -6.71 11.31 0.86
C VAL A 47 -7.52 12.10 -0.17
N SER A 48 -7.46 13.42 -0.11
CA SER A 48 -8.20 14.30 -1.02
C SER A 48 -7.80 14.07 -2.48
N ILE A 49 -6.51 14.02 -2.77
CA ILE A 49 -6.04 13.83 -4.15
C ILE A 49 -6.36 12.44 -4.69
N CYS A 50 -6.28 11.41 -3.85
CA CYS A 50 -6.65 10.06 -4.25
C CYS A 50 -8.14 9.95 -4.59
N LYS A 51 -9.00 10.61 -3.80
CA LYS A 51 -10.44 10.64 -4.07
C LYS A 51 -10.74 11.36 -5.37
N ARG A 52 -10.06 12.49 -5.63
CA ARG A 52 -10.20 13.21 -6.91
C ARG A 52 -9.82 12.30 -8.08
N ALA A 53 -8.70 11.61 -7.96
CA ALA A 53 -8.25 10.68 -9.00
C ALA A 53 -9.31 9.62 -9.29
N LEU A 54 -9.90 9.05 -8.25
CA LEU A 54 -10.91 8.00 -8.40
C LEU A 54 -12.20 8.50 -9.01
N GLU A 55 -12.52 9.81 -8.88
CA GLU A 55 -13.65 10.43 -9.56
C GLU A 55 -13.41 10.57 -11.07
N HIS A 56 -12.16 10.54 -11.50
CA HIS A 56 -11.76 10.70 -12.91
C HIS A 56 -11.33 9.39 -13.57
N THR A 57 -11.62 8.24 -12.94
CA THR A 57 -11.37 6.94 -13.57
C THR A 57 -12.38 6.72 -14.69
N THR A 58 -11.88 6.10 -15.77
CA THR A 58 -12.71 5.75 -16.94
C THR A 58 -12.51 4.27 -17.27
N ALA A 59 -13.25 3.77 -18.25
CA ALA A 59 -13.09 2.40 -18.73
C ALA A 59 -11.67 2.15 -19.28
N ASP A 60 -10.98 3.20 -19.72
CA ASP A 60 -9.62 3.11 -20.27
C ASP A 60 -8.54 3.24 -19.20
N SER A 61 -8.90 3.53 -17.95
CA SER A 61 -7.92 3.63 -16.86
C SER A 61 -7.29 2.27 -16.58
N LYS A 62 -5.98 2.27 -16.35
CA LYS A 62 -5.26 1.03 -15.99
C LYS A 62 -5.72 0.58 -14.61
N LYS A 63 -6.16 -0.67 -14.51
CA LYS A 63 -6.68 -1.23 -13.24
C LYS A 63 -5.61 -1.23 -12.16
N GLU A 64 -4.36 -1.46 -12.52
CA GLU A 64 -3.23 -1.44 -11.57
C GLU A 64 -3.06 -0.07 -10.94
N VAL A 65 -3.25 1.00 -11.71
CA VAL A 65 -3.14 2.38 -11.22
C VAL A 65 -4.31 2.69 -10.28
N VAL A 66 -5.52 2.32 -10.67
CA VAL A 66 -6.71 2.49 -9.82
C VAL A 66 -6.52 1.75 -8.50
N SER A 67 -6.01 0.51 -8.56
CA SER A 67 -5.70 -0.28 -7.37
C SER A 67 -4.72 0.45 -6.44
N ASP A 68 -3.69 1.07 -7.02
CA ASP A 68 -2.69 1.79 -6.22
C ASP A 68 -3.29 2.97 -5.45
N PHE A 69 -4.22 3.70 -6.07
CA PHE A 69 -4.92 4.78 -5.35
C PHE A 69 -5.72 4.26 -4.16
N TYR A 70 -6.42 3.13 -4.33
CA TYR A 70 -7.14 2.52 -3.21
C TYR A 70 -6.18 2.02 -2.13
N SER A 71 -5.04 1.46 -2.51
CA SER A 71 -4.03 1.01 -1.55
C SER A 71 -3.47 2.18 -0.74
N ILE A 72 -3.19 3.31 -1.39
CA ILE A 72 -2.73 4.52 -0.71
C ILE A 72 -3.81 5.02 0.26
N LEU A 73 -5.08 5.02 -0.16
CA LEU A 73 -6.19 5.37 0.72
C LEU A 73 -6.23 4.46 1.94
N GLY A 74 -6.07 3.15 1.73
CA GLY A 74 -6.03 2.20 2.84
C GLY A 74 -4.96 2.54 3.85
N ASP A 75 -3.76 2.84 3.38
CA ASP A 75 -2.63 3.22 4.24
C ASP A 75 -2.92 4.50 5.02
N MET A 76 -3.50 5.50 4.36
CA MET A 76 -3.82 6.78 5.01
C MET A 76 -4.94 6.65 6.04
N TYR A 77 -5.99 5.93 5.69
CA TYR A 77 -7.08 5.67 6.64
C TYR A 77 -6.58 4.90 7.86
N HIS A 78 -5.68 3.93 7.66
CA HIS A 78 -5.08 3.21 8.77
C HIS A 78 -4.27 4.15 9.66
N THR A 79 -3.47 5.03 9.07
CA THR A 79 -2.69 6.04 9.82
C THR A 79 -3.61 6.93 10.65
N GLN A 80 -4.79 7.26 10.12
CA GLN A 80 -5.81 8.07 10.81
C GLN A 80 -6.67 7.26 11.76
N LYS A 81 -6.37 5.97 11.94
CA LYS A 81 -7.11 5.04 12.81
C LYS A 81 -8.55 4.82 12.37
N GLN A 82 -8.83 5.00 11.08
CA GLN A 82 -10.13 4.72 10.48
C GLN A 82 -10.07 3.32 9.86
N MET A 83 -10.15 2.30 10.71
CA MET A 83 -9.91 0.91 10.31
C MET A 83 -10.94 0.38 9.33
N LYS A 84 -12.22 0.71 9.52
CA LYS A 84 -13.30 0.28 8.63
C LYS A 84 -13.06 0.79 7.22
N GLU A 85 -12.75 2.07 7.09
CA GLU A 85 -12.46 2.72 5.82
C GLU A 85 -11.17 2.17 5.19
N ALA A 86 -10.17 1.90 6.01
CA ALA A 86 -8.90 1.32 5.54
C ALA A 86 -9.13 -0.04 4.91
N TYR A 87 -9.86 -0.92 5.58
CA TYR A 87 -10.12 -2.27 5.08
C TYR A 87 -10.99 -2.25 3.82
N ALA A 88 -11.98 -1.35 3.76
CA ALA A 88 -12.79 -1.19 2.57
C ALA A 88 -11.93 -0.73 1.37
N ALA A 89 -11.00 0.18 1.60
CA ALA A 89 -10.09 0.65 0.54
C ALA A 89 -9.17 -0.47 0.06
N TYR A 90 -8.61 -1.27 0.96
CA TYR A 90 -7.78 -2.42 0.57
C TYR A 90 -8.59 -3.47 -0.20
N ASP A 91 -9.82 -3.74 0.22
CA ASP A 91 -10.70 -4.66 -0.52
C ASP A 91 -10.92 -4.17 -1.95
N SER A 92 -11.17 -2.87 -2.13
CA SER A 92 -11.31 -2.27 -3.45
C SER A 92 -10.01 -2.37 -4.26
N ALA A 93 -8.87 -2.11 -3.64
CA ALA A 93 -7.57 -2.24 -4.30
C ALA A 93 -7.40 -3.65 -4.88
N LEU A 94 -7.77 -4.68 -4.12
CA LEU A 94 -7.61 -6.07 -4.53
C LEU A 94 -8.67 -6.52 -5.54
N VAL A 95 -9.81 -5.82 -5.64
CA VAL A 95 -10.75 -6.04 -6.73
C VAL A 95 -10.15 -5.59 -8.05
N TYR A 96 -9.51 -4.42 -8.08
CA TYR A 96 -8.90 -3.89 -9.30
C TYR A 96 -7.59 -4.59 -9.65
N ASN A 97 -6.79 -4.98 -8.67
CA ASN A 97 -5.56 -5.71 -8.88
C ASN A 97 -5.34 -6.73 -7.75
N PRO A 98 -5.79 -7.99 -7.93
CA PRO A 98 -5.62 -9.02 -6.91
C PRO A 98 -4.16 -9.34 -6.58
N SER A 99 -3.23 -8.92 -7.41
CA SER A 99 -1.79 -9.14 -7.23
C SER A 99 -1.06 -7.89 -6.73
N ASN A 100 -1.79 -6.88 -6.24
CA ASN A 100 -1.16 -5.70 -5.66
C ASN A 100 -0.42 -6.08 -4.38
N ILE A 101 0.89 -6.29 -4.49
CA ILE A 101 1.72 -6.83 -3.40
C ILE A 101 1.71 -5.91 -2.19
N GLY A 102 1.82 -4.60 -2.40
CA GLY A 102 1.78 -3.63 -1.30
C GLY A 102 0.48 -3.71 -0.52
N ALA A 103 -0.65 -3.74 -1.23
CA ALA A 103 -1.96 -3.85 -0.60
C ALA A 103 -2.10 -5.18 0.15
N LEU A 104 -1.68 -6.29 -0.48
CA LEU A 104 -1.74 -7.61 0.15
C LEU A 104 -0.96 -7.65 1.47
N ASN A 105 0.27 -7.12 1.45
CA ASN A 105 1.12 -7.14 2.64
C ASN A 105 0.57 -6.24 3.75
N ASN A 106 0.21 -5.00 3.42
CA ASN A 106 -0.25 -4.05 4.42
C ASN A 106 -1.57 -4.47 5.04
N TYR A 107 -2.50 -4.92 4.21
CA TYR A 107 -3.79 -5.40 4.69
C TYR A 107 -3.62 -6.61 5.61
N ALA A 108 -2.83 -7.59 5.17
CA ALA A 108 -2.56 -8.78 5.97
C ALA A 108 -1.92 -8.43 7.31
N TYR A 109 -0.95 -7.54 7.29
CA TYR A 109 -0.27 -7.12 8.51
C TYR A 109 -1.22 -6.44 9.49
N TYR A 110 -2.03 -5.49 9.01
CA TYR A 110 -2.96 -4.77 9.88
C TYR A 110 -4.05 -5.67 10.46
N LEU A 111 -4.56 -6.61 9.67
CA LEU A 111 -5.50 -7.61 10.19
C LEU A 111 -4.86 -8.44 11.30
N SER A 112 -3.60 -8.85 11.12
CA SER A 112 -2.90 -9.67 12.10
C SER A 112 -2.63 -8.94 13.40
N VAL A 113 -2.32 -7.65 13.32
CA VAL A 113 -2.11 -6.81 14.51
C VAL A 113 -3.39 -6.72 15.34
N GLU A 114 -4.55 -6.63 14.69
CA GLU A 114 -5.85 -6.61 15.36
C GLU A 114 -6.37 -8.02 15.67
N ARG A 115 -5.65 -9.06 15.27
CA ARG A 115 -6.02 -10.47 15.43
C ARG A 115 -7.39 -10.76 14.79
N ARG A 116 -7.64 -10.17 13.61
CA ARG A 116 -8.88 -10.33 12.84
C ARG A 116 -8.59 -11.08 11.56
N ASP A 117 -9.50 -12.00 11.20
CA ASP A 117 -9.43 -12.74 9.93
C ASP A 117 -8.02 -13.28 9.63
N LEU A 118 -7.41 -13.97 10.60
CA LEU A 118 -6.04 -14.45 10.48
C LEU A 118 -5.85 -15.43 9.31
N ASP A 119 -6.88 -16.19 8.95
CA ASP A 119 -6.81 -17.09 7.78
C ASP A 119 -6.71 -16.29 6.49
N LYS A 120 -7.50 -15.22 6.36
CA LYS A 120 -7.43 -14.31 5.22
C LYS A 120 -6.07 -13.60 5.17
N ALA A 121 -5.57 -13.14 6.33
CA ALA A 121 -4.26 -12.50 6.42
C ALA A 121 -3.15 -13.46 5.97
N GLU A 122 -3.18 -14.72 6.40
CA GLU A 122 -2.20 -15.72 6.00
C GLU A 122 -2.22 -15.94 4.48
N GLU A 123 -3.41 -16.08 3.90
CA GLU A 123 -3.56 -16.30 2.46
C GLU A 123 -2.99 -15.13 1.66
N MET A 124 -3.30 -13.90 2.04
CA MET A 124 -2.81 -12.71 1.37
C MET A 124 -1.30 -12.57 1.49
N SER A 125 -0.78 -12.78 2.70
CA SER A 125 0.66 -12.68 2.97
C SER A 125 1.45 -13.78 2.24
N TYR A 126 0.89 -14.98 2.14
CA TYR A 126 1.50 -16.08 1.39
C TYR A 126 1.74 -15.67 -0.07
N LYS A 127 0.77 -14.98 -0.69
CA LYS A 127 0.92 -14.48 -2.06
C LYS A 127 2.12 -13.55 -2.21
N THR A 128 2.39 -12.72 -1.20
CA THR A 128 3.54 -11.80 -1.26
C THR A 128 4.86 -12.55 -1.19
N VAL A 129 4.95 -13.55 -0.31
CA VAL A 129 6.16 -14.38 -0.17
C VAL A 129 6.39 -15.22 -1.43
N LYS A 130 5.32 -15.72 -2.03
CA LYS A 130 5.41 -16.48 -3.27
C LYS A 130 5.91 -15.62 -4.43
N ALA A 131 5.46 -14.37 -4.48
CA ALA A 131 5.87 -13.43 -5.53
C ALA A 131 7.30 -12.94 -5.34
N GLU A 132 7.71 -12.68 -4.09
CA GLU A 132 9.05 -12.20 -3.76
C GLU A 132 9.64 -12.99 -2.59
N PRO A 133 10.16 -14.19 -2.86
CA PRO A 133 10.60 -15.12 -1.79
C PRO A 133 11.76 -14.64 -0.93
N ASN A 134 12.49 -13.64 -1.38
CA ASN A 134 13.65 -13.09 -0.67
C ASN A 134 13.42 -11.70 -0.08
N ASN A 135 12.17 -11.22 -0.12
CA ASN A 135 11.84 -9.92 0.45
C ASN A 135 11.66 -10.05 1.97
N ALA A 136 12.60 -9.51 2.73
CA ALA A 136 12.60 -9.62 4.19
C ALA A 136 11.32 -9.07 4.83
N THR A 137 10.79 -7.98 4.31
CA THR A 137 9.55 -7.37 4.83
C THR A 137 8.38 -8.34 4.72
N TYR A 138 8.23 -8.99 3.56
CA TYR A 138 7.13 -9.93 3.33
C TYR A 138 7.31 -11.20 4.13
N LEU A 139 8.54 -11.69 4.26
CA LEU A 139 8.85 -12.85 5.10
C LEU A 139 8.53 -12.56 6.56
N ASP A 140 8.89 -11.39 7.06
CA ASP A 140 8.59 -10.98 8.43
C ASP A 140 7.08 -10.93 8.68
N THR A 141 6.32 -10.34 7.77
CA THR A 141 4.86 -10.26 7.90
C THR A 141 4.24 -11.65 7.94
N TYR A 142 4.65 -12.52 7.03
CA TYR A 142 4.13 -13.88 6.97
C TYR A 142 4.47 -14.68 8.25
N ALA A 143 5.70 -14.55 8.72
CA ALA A 143 6.12 -15.19 9.96
C ALA A 143 5.31 -14.69 11.16
N TRP A 144 5.06 -13.39 11.23
CA TRP A 144 4.25 -12.80 12.30
C TRP A 144 2.84 -13.38 12.32
N ILE A 145 2.21 -13.49 11.14
CA ILE A 145 0.86 -14.05 11.01
C ILE A 145 0.84 -15.52 11.48
N LEU A 146 1.82 -16.31 11.05
CA LEU A 146 1.95 -17.71 11.50
C LEU A 146 2.12 -17.80 13.01
N PHE A 147 2.91 -16.92 13.59
CA PHE A 147 3.09 -16.84 15.04
C PHE A 147 1.76 -16.53 15.73
N GLU A 148 1.00 -15.56 15.24
CA GLU A 148 -0.31 -15.19 15.80
C GLU A 148 -1.32 -16.34 15.71
N LYS A 149 -1.17 -17.23 14.72
CA LYS A 149 -2.01 -18.42 14.57
C LYS A 149 -1.52 -19.59 15.42
N GLY A 150 -0.41 -19.46 16.12
CA GLY A 150 0.17 -20.53 16.92
C GLY A 150 1.06 -21.50 16.13
N ASN A 151 1.36 -21.22 14.87
CA ASN A 151 2.21 -22.04 14.02
C ASN A 151 3.68 -21.66 14.20
N TYR A 152 4.19 -21.90 15.40
CA TYR A 152 5.51 -21.38 15.81
C TYR A 152 6.67 -21.98 15.03
N ALA A 153 6.62 -23.26 14.71
CA ALA A 153 7.69 -23.93 13.96
C ALA A 153 7.86 -23.34 12.56
N GLU A 154 6.74 -23.15 11.85
CA GLU A 154 6.76 -22.52 10.53
C GLU A 154 7.17 -21.04 10.62
N ALA A 155 6.67 -20.33 11.62
CA ALA A 155 7.03 -18.92 11.82
C ALA A 155 8.54 -18.75 11.93
N ARG A 156 9.21 -19.66 12.67
CA ARG A 156 10.66 -19.62 12.85
C ARG A 156 11.40 -19.78 11.52
N ILE A 157 10.92 -20.69 10.65
CA ILE A 157 11.54 -20.90 9.33
C ILE A 157 11.54 -19.60 8.53
N TYR A 158 10.43 -18.89 8.51
CA TYR A 158 10.31 -17.64 7.74
C TYR A 158 11.07 -16.49 8.38
N ILE A 159 11.16 -16.42 9.71
CA ILE A 159 11.99 -15.43 10.40
C ILE A 159 13.47 -15.66 10.05
N ASP A 160 13.93 -16.91 10.09
CA ASP A 160 15.30 -17.25 9.73
C ASP A 160 15.60 -16.85 8.28
N ASN A 161 14.66 -17.10 7.38
CA ASN A 161 14.78 -16.69 5.97
C ASN A 161 14.83 -15.17 5.82
N ALA A 162 14.03 -14.45 6.60
CA ALA A 162 14.03 -12.98 6.57
C ALA A 162 15.38 -12.42 7.02
N MET A 163 15.95 -12.97 8.07
CA MET A 163 17.25 -12.57 8.60
C MET A 163 18.36 -12.81 7.57
N LYS A 164 18.33 -13.95 6.87
CA LYS A 164 19.29 -14.24 5.80
C LYS A 164 19.16 -13.25 4.65
N SER A 165 17.95 -12.89 4.28
CA SER A 165 17.72 -11.91 3.20
C SER A 165 18.26 -10.53 3.55
N ASP A 166 18.14 -10.11 4.81
CA ASP A 166 18.72 -8.85 5.28
C ASP A 166 20.25 -8.89 5.28
N ASP A 167 20.84 -10.02 5.70
CA ASP A 167 22.29 -10.18 5.76
C ASP A 167 22.94 -10.17 4.37
N GLU A 168 22.19 -10.50 3.31
CA GLU A 168 22.68 -10.55 1.94
C GLU A 168 22.60 -9.18 1.23
N LYS A 169 22.03 -8.18 1.88
CA LYS A 169 21.92 -6.84 1.30
C LYS A 169 23.16 -6.00 1.52
#